data_4035883eec0c151624b1bea87821f53e
#
_entry.id   4035883eec0c151624b1bea87821f53e
#
_cell.length_a   1.000
_cell.length_b   1.000
_cell.length_c   1.000
_cell.angle_alpha   90.00
_cell.angle_beta   90.00
_cell.angle_gamma   90.00
#
_symmetry.space_group_name_H-M   'P 1'
#
loop_
_entity.id
_entity.type
_entity.pdbx_description
1 polymer ?
#
loop_
_entity_poly.entity_id
_entity_poly.type
_entity_poly.pdbx_seq_one_letter_code
_entity_poly.pdbx_strand_id
1 'polypeptide(L)'
;VYHFAHIGNLRSYIMEDVLEKLLRYAGYDVTRVMNITDVGHLASDADTGEDKMLKGAQREHKTVMEIAQFYTDAFFADCKKLNIKYPDVVQPATGMIGDYIKVISSLIDRGYAYFAGGNVYFDTSKLEKYYVFNDHDEEDLAVGVREGVEEDANKRNKNDCVLWFTKSKFEDQALKWDSPWGVGYPGWHIECSCISMKYLGEPLDIHCGGIDNAFPHHTNEIAQSEAYLGHPWCKYWVHIHHLNTNSGKMSKSKGEFLTVSLLEEKGYDPLVYRFFCLQSHYRKGLVFSWENLDNAKAAYDKLVARVAALSGEGTVDGGAVERFKNDFLEAVGNDLNTR
;
A
#
# COMPACT_ATOMS: atom_id res chain seq x y z
N VAL A 1 6.80 9.10 -1.73
CA VAL A 1 7.22 9.25 -0.32
C VAL A 1 7.62 10.70 -0.08
N TYR A 2 6.78 11.50 0.58
CA TYR A 2 6.95 12.97 0.71
C TYR A 2 6.66 13.47 2.13
N HIS A 3 6.35 12.55 3.07
CA HIS A 3 6.02 12.86 4.45
C HIS A 3 6.20 11.62 5.34
N PHE A 4 6.30 11.80 6.65
CA PHE A 4 6.29 10.70 7.61
C PHE A 4 5.01 9.85 7.43
N ALA A 5 5.14 8.54 7.61
CA ALA A 5 3.99 7.66 7.69
C ALA A 5 3.21 7.93 8.99
N HIS A 6 1.91 8.07 8.90
CA HIS A 6 1.08 8.08 10.10
C HIS A 6 0.77 6.64 10.54
N ILE A 7 0.40 6.46 11.80
CA ILE A 7 0.16 5.11 12.35
C ILE A 7 -0.92 4.33 11.60
N GLY A 8 -1.89 5.00 10.97
CA GLY A 8 -2.90 4.36 10.13
C GLY A 8 -2.32 3.68 8.88
N ASN A 9 -1.29 4.28 8.24
CA ASN A 9 -0.55 3.60 7.16
C ASN A 9 0.21 2.38 7.71
N LEU A 10 0.87 2.56 8.86
CA LEU A 10 1.70 1.52 9.46
C LEU A 10 0.88 0.30 9.91
N ARG A 11 -0.42 0.45 10.19
CA ARG A 11 -1.31 -0.69 10.45
C ARG A 11 -1.33 -1.68 9.28
N SER A 12 -1.39 -1.21 8.04
CA SER A 12 -1.35 -2.09 6.87
C SER A 12 -0.05 -2.88 6.84
N TYR A 13 1.07 -2.23 6.99
CA TYR A 13 2.39 -2.89 6.98
C TYR A 13 2.59 -3.85 8.16
N ILE A 14 1.98 -3.58 9.33
CA ILE A 14 1.97 -4.53 10.46
C ILE A 14 1.22 -5.81 10.08
N MET A 15 0.04 -5.70 9.47
CA MET A 15 -0.76 -6.87 9.08
C MET A 15 -0.11 -7.66 7.93
N GLU A 16 0.51 -6.98 6.98
CA GLU A 16 1.31 -7.61 5.91
C GLU A 16 2.52 -8.37 6.48
N ASP A 17 3.20 -7.81 7.48
CA ASP A 17 4.30 -8.46 8.19
C ASP A 17 3.83 -9.71 8.96
N VAL A 18 2.64 -9.64 9.56
CA VAL A 18 2.03 -10.82 10.21
C VAL A 18 1.73 -11.91 9.20
N LEU A 19 1.19 -11.55 8.03
CA LEU A 19 0.94 -12.50 6.94
C LEU A 19 2.25 -13.16 6.48
N GLU A 20 3.29 -12.39 6.23
CA GLU A 20 4.60 -12.93 5.84
C GLU A 20 5.14 -13.89 6.91
N LYS A 21 5.11 -13.48 8.18
CA LYS A 21 5.60 -14.30 9.30
C LYS A 21 4.81 -15.59 9.47
N LEU A 22 3.47 -15.53 9.29
CA LEU A 22 2.62 -16.73 9.31
C LEU A 22 2.98 -17.69 8.18
N LEU A 23 3.09 -17.20 6.95
CA LEU A 23 3.44 -18.04 5.80
C LEU A 23 4.79 -18.72 6.00
N ARG A 24 5.80 -17.98 6.48
CA ARG A 24 7.11 -18.55 6.81
C ARG A 24 7.03 -19.57 7.95
N TYR A 25 6.24 -19.30 8.98
CA TYR A 25 6.02 -20.23 10.10
C TYR A 25 5.31 -21.52 9.64
N ALA A 26 4.40 -21.41 8.67
CA ALA A 26 3.75 -22.54 8.02
C ALA A 26 4.66 -23.30 7.02
N GLY A 27 5.89 -22.86 6.82
CA GLY A 27 6.89 -23.55 5.98
C GLY A 27 6.94 -23.08 4.52
N TYR A 28 6.25 -22.01 4.18
CA TYR A 28 6.35 -21.44 2.83
C TYR A 28 7.62 -20.61 2.67
N ASP A 29 8.22 -20.69 1.49
CA ASP A 29 9.26 -19.77 1.07
C ASP A 29 8.58 -18.49 0.53
N VAL A 30 8.89 -17.34 1.15
CA VAL A 30 8.22 -16.06 0.86
C VAL A 30 9.24 -15.05 0.37
N THR A 31 8.99 -14.48 -0.79
CA THR A 31 9.69 -13.31 -1.30
C THR A 31 8.75 -12.10 -1.21
N ARG A 32 9.10 -11.09 -0.43
CA ARG A 32 8.33 -9.85 -0.31
C ARG A 32 8.98 -8.70 -1.05
N VAL A 33 8.22 -8.09 -1.93
CA VAL A 33 8.62 -6.91 -2.70
C VAL A 33 7.81 -5.70 -2.23
N MET A 34 8.47 -4.57 -2.08
CA MET A 34 7.84 -3.28 -1.77
C MET A 34 8.30 -2.23 -2.77
N ASN A 35 7.36 -1.49 -3.33
CA ASN A 35 7.65 -0.32 -4.15
C ASN A 35 7.86 0.93 -3.29
N ILE A 36 8.66 1.86 -3.78
CA ILE A 36 8.76 3.22 -3.28
C ILE A 36 8.31 4.16 -4.39
N THR A 37 7.16 4.80 -4.20
CA THR A 37 6.67 5.81 -5.14
C THR A 37 7.43 7.12 -4.93
N ASP A 38 8.48 7.30 -5.69
CA ASP A 38 9.40 8.43 -5.64
C ASP A 38 9.23 9.39 -6.84
N VAL A 39 8.16 9.20 -7.63
CA VAL A 39 7.79 10.03 -8.79
C VAL A 39 6.27 10.16 -8.93
N GLY A 40 5.81 11.25 -9.55
CA GLY A 40 4.45 11.37 -10.09
C GLY A 40 3.29 11.27 -9.09
N HIS A 41 3.54 11.48 -7.79
CA HIS A 41 2.51 11.32 -6.77
C HIS A 41 1.58 12.53 -6.73
N LEU A 42 0.54 12.50 -7.55
CA LEU A 42 -0.48 13.53 -7.61
C LEU A 42 -1.38 13.56 -6.37
N ALA A 43 -2.04 14.68 -6.13
CA ALA A 43 -2.87 14.87 -4.94
C ALA A 43 -4.16 14.02 -4.95
N SER A 44 -4.57 13.54 -6.12
CA SER A 44 -5.79 12.75 -6.33
C SER A 44 -5.46 11.38 -6.94
N ASP A 45 -6.13 10.34 -6.47
CA ASP A 45 -6.08 8.99 -7.04
C ASP A 45 -6.73 8.92 -8.44
N ALA A 46 -7.37 10.01 -8.87
CA ALA A 46 -8.00 10.17 -10.19
C ALA A 46 -7.11 10.94 -11.19
N ASP A 47 -5.79 10.82 -11.06
CA ASP A 47 -4.79 11.42 -11.96
C ASP A 47 -4.84 12.97 -12.04
N THR A 48 -5.32 13.64 -10.99
CA THR A 48 -5.41 15.10 -10.92
C THR A 48 -4.78 15.64 -9.63
N GLY A 49 -4.37 16.91 -9.66
CA GLY A 49 -3.84 17.61 -8.49
C GLY A 49 -2.33 17.88 -8.54
N GLU A 50 -1.84 18.66 -7.57
CA GLU A 50 -0.43 19.07 -7.47
C GLU A 50 0.48 17.89 -7.13
N ASP A 51 1.74 17.93 -7.61
CA ASP A 51 2.78 16.99 -7.21
C ASP A 51 3.15 17.18 -5.73
N LYS A 52 2.84 16.17 -4.93
CA LYS A 52 3.12 16.17 -3.49
C LYS A 52 4.62 16.13 -3.17
N MET A 53 5.42 15.49 -4.04
CA MET A 53 6.88 15.40 -3.88
C MET A 53 7.53 16.79 -4.08
N LEU A 54 7.13 17.50 -5.13
CA LEU A 54 7.62 18.84 -5.41
C LEU A 54 7.27 19.82 -4.30
N LYS A 55 6.03 19.76 -3.79
CA LYS A 55 5.58 20.59 -2.67
C LYS A 55 6.37 20.30 -1.38
N GLY A 56 6.69 19.05 -1.12
CA GLY A 56 7.58 18.64 -0.02
C GLY A 56 9.00 19.21 -0.19
N ALA A 57 9.56 19.08 -1.36
CA ALA A 57 10.90 19.57 -1.70
C ALA A 57 11.01 21.09 -1.53
N GLN A 58 10.06 21.85 -2.03
CA GLN A 58 10.00 23.32 -1.88
C GLN A 58 9.89 23.73 -0.40
N ARG A 59 9.02 23.06 0.37
CA ARG A 59 8.85 23.31 1.80
C ARG A 59 10.12 23.12 2.60
N GLU A 60 10.93 22.12 2.25
CA GLU A 60 12.13 21.73 3.01
C GLU A 60 13.44 22.20 2.35
N HIS A 61 13.36 22.96 1.26
CA HIS A 61 14.53 23.43 0.49
C HIS A 61 15.49 22.30 0.06
N LYS A 62 14.90 21.16 -0.36
CA LYS A 62 15.60 19.95 -0.80
C LYS A 62 15.18 19.59 -2.22
N THR A 63 15.95 18.74 -2.89
CA THR A 63 15.53 18.13 -4.15
C THR A 63 14.44 17.08 -3.90
N VAL A 64 13.67 16.74 -4.93
CA VAL A 64 12.65 15.68 -4.86
C VAL A 64 13.26 14.34 -4.45
N MET A 65 14.46 14.02 -4.96
CA MET A 65 15.16 12.77 -4.63
C MET A 65 15.66 12.75 -3.18
N GLU A 66 16.17 13.86 -2.66
CA GLU A 66 16.57 13.97 -1.24
C GLU A 66 15.36 13.82 -0.31
N ILE A 67 14.20 14.37 -0.68
CA ILE A 67 12.95 14.19 0.06
C ILE A 67 12.50 12.73 0.02
N ALA A 68 12.52 12.09 -1.15
CA ALA A 68 12.15 10.69 -1.30
C ALA A 68 13.05 9.80 -0.42
N GLN A 69 14.36 10.00 -0.46
CA GLN A 69 15.30 9.22 0.34
C GLN A 69 15.09 9.45 1.84
N PHE A 70 14.99 10.70 2.27
CA PHE A 70 14.80 11.06 3.68
C PHE A 70 13.55 10.38 4.29
N TYR A 71 12.40 10.49 3.61
CA TYR A 71 11.17 9.87 4.13
C TYR A 71 11.11 8.37 3.95
N THR A 72 11.83 7.80 2.98
CA THR A 72 12.02 6.35 2.87
C THR A 72 12.83 5.82 4.06
N ASP A 73 13.92 6.48 4.42
CA ASP A 73 14.74 6.09 5.56
C ASP A 73 13.94 6.21 6.88
N ALA A 74 13.18 7.30 7.04
CA ALA A 74 12.31 7.50 8.20
C ALA A 74 11.22 6.40 8.29
N PHE A 75 10.61 6.03 7.16
CA PHE A 75 9.63 4.96 7.10
C PHE A 75 10.22 3.61 7.55
N PHE A 76 11.38 3.24 7.04
CA PHE A 76 12.01 1.98 7.45
C PHE A 76 12.53 2.01 8.89
N ALA A 77 12.92 3.17 9.40
CA ALA A 77 13.25 3.33 10.83
C ALA A 77 12.00 3.07 11.71
N ASP A 78 10.84 3.60 11.34
CA ASP A 78 9.58 3.34 12.04
C ASP A 78 9.16 1.87 11.91
N CYS A 79 9.29 1.26 10.73
CA CYS A 79 9.05 -0.17 10.52
C CYS A 79 9.91 -1.04 11.46
N LYS A 80 11.19 -0.70 11.62
CA LYS A 80 12.10 -1.41 12.52
C LYS A 80 11.64 -1.33 13.97
N LYS A 81 11.20 -0.16 14.44
CA LYS A 81 10.66 0.04 15.80
C LYS A 81 9.39 -0.79 16.04
N LEU A 82 8.58 -0.97 14.99
CA LEU A 82 7.38 -1.80 15.01
C LEU A 82 7.63 -3.30 14.78
N ASN A 83 8.89 -3.73 14.71
CA ASN A 83 9.29 -5.12 14.40
C ASN A 83 8.69 -5.62 13.08
N ILE A 84 8.59 -4.76 12.09
CA ILE A 84 8.23 -5.12 10.72
C ILE A 84 9.52 -5.53 9.99
N LYS A 85 9.51 -6.73 9.42
CA LYS A 85 10.65 -7.26 8.66
C LYS A 85 10.91 -6.37 7.43
N TYR A 86 12.18 -6.10 7.15
CA TYR A 86 12.55 -5.40 5.92
C TYR A 86 12.21 -6.27 4.69
N PRO A 87 11.62 -5.72 3.62
CA PRO A 87 11.31 -6.50 2.42
C PRO A 87 12.54 -7.11 1.78
N ASP A 88 12.37 -8.23 1.08
CA ASP A 88 13.48 -8.89 0.37
C ASP A 88 13.94 -8.03 -0.84
N VAL A 89 13.00 -7.30 -1.45
CA VAL A 89 13.28 -6.31 -2.50
C VAL A 89 12.53 -5.00 -2.19
N VAL A 90 13.24 -3.88 -2.28
CA VAL A 90 12.67 -2.53 -2.26
C VAL A 90 13.00 -1.86 -3.58
N GLN A 91 11.98 -1.53 -4.37
CA GLN A 91 12.15 -0.96 -5.71
C GLN A 91 11.57 0.46 -5.80
N PRO A 92 12.41 1.50 -5.94
CA PRO A 92 11.95 2.82 -6.33
C PRO A 92 11.33 2.83 -7.73
N ALA A 93 10.22 3.53 -7.89
CA ALA A 93 9.50 3.62 -9.17
C ALA A 93 10.36 4.23 -10.28
N THR A 94 11.20 5.21 -9.95
CA THR A 94 12.14 5.84 -10.90
C THR A 94 13.14 4.87 -11.52
N GLY A 95 13.39 3.74 -10.90
CA GLY A 95 14.29 2.70 -11.43
C GLY A 95 13.67 1.80 -12.49
N MET A 96 12.41 2.01 -12.90
CA MET A 96 11.64 1.09 -13.74
C MET A 96 11.11 1.71 -15.05
N ILE A 97 11.58 2.90 -15.42
CA ILE A 97 11.05 3.68 -16.55
C ILE A 97 11.01 2.88 -17.87
N GLY A 98 12.08 2.14 -18.17
CA GLY A 98 12.13 1.30 -19.37
C GLY A 98 11.10 0.17 -19.37
N ASP A 99 10.84 -0.43 -18.21
CA ASP A 99 9.82 -1.48 -18.05
C ASP A 99 8.41 -0.90 -18.26
N TYR A 100 8.11 0.31 -17.72
CA TYR A 100 6.83 0.97 -17.97
C TYR A 100 6.60 1.26 -19.44
N ILE A 101 7.59 1.85 -20.11
CA ILE A 101 7.51 2.14 -21.55
C ILE A 101 7.24 0.87 -22.36
N LYS A 102 7.91 -0.22 -22.03
CA LYS A 102 7.71 -1.53 -22.69
C LYS A 102 6.27 -2.04 -22.51
N VAL A 103 5.76 -2.03 -21.30
CA VAL A 103 4.39 -2.52 -21.00
C VAL A 103 3.35 -1.62 -21.68
N ILE A 104 3.49 -0.29 -21.55
CA ILE A 104 2.56 0.67 -22.16
C ILE A 104 2.56 0.55 -23.69
N SER A 105 3.74 0.40 -24.33
CA SER A 105 3.83 0.18 -25.79
C SER A 105 3.07 -1.08 -26.20
N SER A 106 3.24 -2.18 -25.47
CA SER A 106 2.50 -3.42 -25.72
C SER A 106 0.98 -3.25 -25.56
N LEU A 107 0.53 -2.50 -24.54
CA LEU A 107 -0.91 -2.20 -24.35
C LEU A 107 -1.48 -1.38 -25.50
N ILE A 108 -0.72 -0.42 -26.05
CA ILE A 108 -1.12 0.35 -27.23
C ILE A 108 -1.20 -0.58 -28.46
N ASP A 109 -0.17 -1.37 -28.73
CA ASP A 109 -0.11 -2.29 -29.89
C ASP A 109 -1.27 -3.31 -29.87
N ARG A 110 -1.71 -3.71 -28.70
CA ARG A 110 -2.83 -4.65 -28.47
C ARG A 110 -4.20 -3.97 -28.41
N GLY A 111 -4.25 -2.65 -28.51
CA GLY A 111 -5.49 -1.87 -28.53
C GLY A 111 -6.15 -1.64 -27.18
N TYR A 112 -5.44 -1.89 -26.07
CA TYR A 112 -5.90 -1.60 -24.70
C TYR A 112 -5.56 -0.20 -24.22
N ALA A 113 -4.72 0.52 -24.94
CA ALA A 113 -4.34 1.89 -24.58
C ALA A 113 -4.40 2.80 -25.80
N TYR A 114 -4.56 4.09 -25.56
CA TYR A 114 -4.66 5.11 -26.61
C TYR A 114 -3.98 6.41 -26.17
N PHE A 115 -3.57 7.19 -27.19
CA PHE A 115 -3.00 8.53 -26.99
C PHE A 115 -4.07 9.58 -27.24
N ALA A 116 -4.25 10.50 -26.28
CA ALA A 116 -5.18 11.62 -26.42
C ALA A 116 -4.69 12.80 -25.56
N GLY A 117 -4.92 14.02 -26.06
CA GLY A 117 -4.61 15.24 -25.30
C GLY A 117 -3.15 15.42 -24.85
N GLY A 118 -2.24 14.59 -25.35
CA GLY A 118 -0.85 14.55 -24.95
C GLY A 118 -0.50 13.48 -23.92
N ASN A 119 -1.45 12.65 -23.46
CA ASN A 119 -1.24 11.57 -22.49
C ASN A 119 -1.60 10.21 -23.08
N VAL A 120 -1.07 9.14 -22.49
CA VAL A 120 -1.46 7.77 -22.81
C VAL A 120 -2.42 7.27 -21.74
N TYR A 121 -3.58 6.78 -22.17
CA TYR A 121 -4.64 6.26 -21.28
C TYR A 121 -4.86 4.78 -21.52
N PHE A 122 -5.23 4.06 -20.46
CA PHE A 122 -5.79 2.73 -20.55
C PHE A 122 -7.28 2.82 -20.87
N ASP A 123 -7.75 2.05 -21.84
CA ASP A 123 -9.14 2.01 -22.32
C ASP A 123 -9.92 0.92 -21.55
N THR A 124 -10.65 1.32 -20.52
CA THR A 124 -11.42 0.39 -19.69
C THR A 124 -12.59 -0.27 -20.42
N SER A 125 -13.05 0.29 -21.54
CA SER A 125 -14.11 -0.32 -22.36
C SER A 125 -13.69 -1.59 -23.09
N LYS A 126 -12.39 -1.91 -23.11
CA LYS A 126 -11.84 -3.12 -23.71
C LYS A 126 -11.93 -4.34 -22.81
N LEU A 127 -12.30 -4.16 -21.54
CA LEU A 127 -12.40 -5.21 -20.55
C LEU A 127 -13.84 -5.75 -20.49
N GLU A 128 -13.99 -7.06 -20.34
CA GLU A 128 -15.30 -7.68 -20.10
C GLU A 128 -15.87 -7.25 -18.74
N LYS A 129 -15.00 -7.14 -17.73
CA LYS A 129 -15.35 -6.70 -16.38
C LYS A 129 -14.23 -5.81 -15.83
N TYR A 130 -14.56 -4.55 -15.50
CA TYR A 130 -13.61 -3.63 -14.86
C TYR A 130 -13.72 -3.67 -13.34
N TYR A 131 -14.93 -3.64 -12.76
CA TYR A 131 -15.16 -3.67 -11.31
C TYR A 131 -15.05 -5.10 -10.78
N VAL A 132 -13.87 -5.49 -10.29
CA VAL A 132 -13.57 -6.87 -9.89
C VAL A 132 -13.76 -7.14 -8.40
N PHE A 133 -13.66 -6.11 -7.54
CA PHE A 133 -13.77 -6.26 -6.08
C PHE A 133 -15.15 -5.97 -5.51
N ASN A 134 -16.01 -5.31 -6.25
CA ASN A 134 -17.33 -4.91 -5.79
C ASN A 134 -18.40 -5.36 -6.80
N ASP A 135 -19.48 -5.96 -6.28
CA ASP A 135 -20.70 -6.20 -7.05
C ASP A 135 -21.62 -4.95 -7.12
N HIS A 136 -21.05 -3.77 -6.83
CA HIS A 136 -21.78 -2.51 -6.83
C HIS A 136 -21.98 -2.00 -8.25
N ASP A 137 -23.17 -1.47 -8.50
CA ASP A 137 -23.50 -0.75 -9.73
C ASP A 137 -22.63 0.52 -9.85
N GLU A 138 -22.37 0.98 -11.07
CA GLU A 138 -21.55 2.15 -11.37
C GLU A 138 -21.95 3.41 -10.57
N GLU A 139 -23.21 3.53 -10.15
CA GLU A 139 -23.74 4.64 -9.37
C GLU A 139 -23.25 4.62 -7.92
N ASP A 140 -23.07 3.46 -7.28
CA ASP A 140 -22.59 3.34 -5.90
C ASP A 140 -21.08 3.65 -5.78
N LEU A 141 -20.32 3.40 -6.84
CA LEU A 141 -18.89 3.72 -6.90
C LEU A 141 -18.63 5.22 -7.18
N ALA A 142 -19.59 5.92 -7.77
CA ALA A 142 -19.53 7.37 -7.94
C ALA A 142 -19.54 8.13 -6.60
N VAL A 143 -20.08 7.54 -5.54
CA VAL A 143 -20.07 8.10 -4.17
C VAL A 143 -18.66 8.03 -3.52
N GLY A 144 -17.80 7.12 -3.97
CA GLY A 144 -16.41 7.01 -3.51
C GLY A 144 -15.42 7.92 -4.24
N VAL A 145 -15.84 8.55 -5.33
CA VAL A 145 -15.02 9.54 -6.06
C VAL A 145 -15.03 10.84 -5.25
N ARG A 146 -13.84 11.22 -4.76
CA ARG A 146 -13.66 12.44 -3.96
C ARG A 146 -14.27 13.65 -4.66
N GLU A 147 -15.06 14.45 -3.95
CA GLU A 147 -15.53 15.76 -4.39
C GLU A 147 -14.34 16.59 -4.88
N GLY A 148 -14.41 17.12 -6.10
CA GLY A 148 -13.38 18.00 -6.68
C GLY A 148 -12.50 17.37 -7.76
N VAL A 149 -12.81 16.16 -8.25
CA VAL A 149 -12.15 15.59 -9.43
C VAL A 149 -12.71 16.27 -10.66
N GLU A 150 -11.88 17.08 -11.33
CA GLU A 150 -12.23 17.66 -12.63
C GLU A 150 -12.27 16.55 -13.71
N GLU A 151 -13.32 16.55 -14.53
CA GLU A 151 -13.42 15.63 -15.66
C GLU A 151 -12.30 15.91 -16.67
N ASP A 152 -11.55 14.87 -17.02
CA ASP A 152 -10.58 14.93 -18.10
C ASP A 152 -11.27 14.65 -19.43
N ALA A 153 -11.52 15.71 -20.21
CA ALA A 153 -12.20 15.64 -21.50
C ALA A 153 -11.46 14.78 -22.56
N ASN A 154 -10.21 14.37 -22.31
CA ASN A 154 -9.45 13.51 -23.21
C ASN A 154 -9.71 12.02 -22.95
N LYS A 155 -10.31 11.65 -21.83
CA LYS A 155 -10.68 10.27 -21.53
C LYS A 155 -11.87 9.85 -22.39
N ARG A 156 -11.80 8.64 -22.97
CA ARG A 156 -12.92 8.02 -23.70
C ARG A 156 -14.00 7.52 -22.75
N ASN A 157 -13.56 6.99 -21.59
CA ASN A 157 -14.42 6.48 -20.54
C ASN A 157 -14.01 7.12 -19.20
N LYS A 158 -14.99 7.35 -18.32
CA LYS A 158 -14.78 7.99 -17.02
C LYS A 158 -13.69 7.30 -16.19
N ASN A 159 -13.63 5.98 -16.27
CA ASN A 159 -12.70 5.16 -15.49
C ASN A 159 -11.33 4.94 -16.14
N ASP A 160 -11.10 5.46 -17.35
CA ASP A 160 -9.79 5.36 -17.99
C ASP A 160 -8.72 6.00 -17.10
N CYS A 161 -7.61 5.32 -16.92
CA CYS A 161 -6.50 5.83 -16.12
C CYS A 161 -5.31 6.21 -17.00
N VAL A 162 -4.53 7.19 -16.54
CA VAL A 162 -3.33 7.61 -17.26
C VAL A 162 -2.22 6.61 -17.02
N LEU A 163 -1.61 6.16 -18.12
CA LEU A 163 -0.42 5.28 -18.12
C LEU A 163 0.87 6.09 -18.22
N TRP A 164 0.85 7.19 -19.00
CA TRP A 164 1.97 8.08 -19.17
C TRP A 164 1.50 9.52 -19.36
N PHE A 165 2.04 10.42 -18.54
CA PHE A 165 1.77 11.85 -18.61
C PHE A 165 2.84 12.54 -19.44
N THR A 166 2.48 13.23 -20.52
CA THR A 166 3.34 14.22 -21.21
C THR A 166 2.83 15.63 -21.02
N LYS A 167 1.53 15.78 -20.75
CA LYS A 167 0.89 17.03 -20.37
C LYS A 167 0.13 16.83 -19.08
N SER A 168 0.46 17.62 -18.09
CA SER A 168 -0.36 17.76 -16.89
C SER A 168 -0.73 19.22 -16.73
N LYS A 169 -1.79 19.52 -16.00
CA LYS A 169 -2.15 20.89 -15.60
C LYS A 169 -1.05 21.53 -14.73
N PHE A 170 -0.16 20.72 -14.21
CA PHE A 170 0.96 21.10 -13.36
C PHE A 170 2.25 20.91 -14.17
N GLU A 171 2.72 21.98 -14.81
CA GLU A 171 3.94 21.97 -15.62
C GLU A 171 5.22 21.71 -14.79
N ASP A 172 5.12 21.79 -13.47
CA ASP A 172 6.23 21.76 -12.51
C ASP A 172 6.65 20.37 -12.04
N GLN A 173 6.24 19.29 -12.72
CA GLN A 173 6.74 17.94 -12.39
C GLN A 173 8.27 17.91 -12.53
N ALA A 174 8.97 17.66 -11.40
CA ALA A 174 10.42 17.76 -11.34
C ALA A 174 11.15 16.64 -12.09
N LEU A 175 10.55 15.44 -12.15
CA LEU A 175 11.16 14.24 -12.76
C LEU A 175 10.38 13.86 -14.02
N LYS A 176 11.08 13.87 -15.15
CA LYS A 176 10.53 13.49 -16.47
C LYS A 176 11.58 12.72 -17.26
N TRP A 177 11.11 11.82 -18.11
CA TRP A 177 11.93 10.96 -18.97
C TRP A 177 11.44 10.97 -20.40
N ASP A 178 12.35 10.71 -21.34
CA ASP A 178 12.01 10.49 -22.73
C ASP A 178 11.17 9.23 -22.90
N SER A 179 10.17 9.31 -23.76
CA SER A 179 9.35 8.18 -24.18
C SER A 179 8.92 8.29 -25.64
N PRO A 180 8.41 7.23 -26.26
CA PRO A 180 7.87 7.26 -27.63
C PRO A 180 6.72 8.28 -27.80
N TRP A 181 6.07 8.68 -26.70
CA TRP A 181 4.92 9.61 -26.68
C TRP A 181 5.31 11.03 -26.33
N GLY A 182 6.56 11.26 -25.96
CA GLY A 182 7.11 12.53 -25.53
C GLY A 182 7.74 12.48 -24.14
N VAL A 183 8.34 13.59 -23.73
CA VAL A 183 8.95 13.75 -22.40
C VAL A 183 7.85 13.77 -21.34
N GLY A 184 7.94 12.89 -20.34
CA GLY A 184 6.89 12.76 -19.34
C GLY A 184 7.24 11.81 -18.20
N TYR A 185 6.22 11.28 -17.52
CA TYR A 185 6.36 10.41 -16.36
C TYR A 185 5.21 9.37 -16.29
N PRO A 186 5.42 8.23 -15.61
CA PRO A 186 4.42 7.18 -15.53
C PRO A 186 3.22 7.58 -14.67
N GLY A 187 2.06 6.98 -14.95
CA GLY A 187 0.92 6.96 -14.04
C GLY A 187 1.20 6.09 -12.82
N TRP A 188 0.44 6.30 -11.75
CA TRP A 188 0.70 5.61 -10.47
C TRP A 188 0.48 4.10 -10.51
N HIS A 189 -0.54 3.63 -11.22
CA HIS A 189 -0.94 2.21 -11.18
C HIS A 189 0.03 1.30 -11.93
N ILE A 190 0.61 1.77 -13.03
CA ILE A 190 1.55 0.98 -13.83
C ILE A 190 2.86 0.68 -13.09
N GLU A 191 3.22 1.50 -12.09
CA GLU A 191 4.40 1.28 -11.26
C GLU A 191 4.29 -0.07 -10.55
N CYS A 192 3.21 -0.28 -9.79
CA CYS A 192 3.01 -1.49 -8.99
C CYS A 192 2.86 -2.72 -9.88
N SER A 193 2.13 -2.62 -10.99
CA SER A 193 2.00 -3.71 -11.97
C SER A 193 3.37 -4.18 -12.48
N CYS A 194 4.20 -3.27 -12.97
CA CYS A 194 5.51 -3.61 -13.54
C CYS A 194 6.50 -4.12 -12.50
N ILE A 195 6.54 -3.50 -11.31
CA ILE A 195 7.44 -3.91 -10.23
C ILE A 195 7.11 -5.33 -9.77
N SER A 196 5.83 -5.62 -9.56
CA SER A 196 5.36 -6.95 -9.14
C SER A 196 5.71 -8.01 -10.18
N MET A 197 5.40 -7.79 -11.46
CA MET A 197 5.72 -8.74 -12.54
C MET A 197 7.23 -8.99 -12.66
N LYS A 198 8.06 -7.96 -12.50
CA LYS A 198 9.51 -8.09 -12.64
C LYS A 198 10.14 -8.96 -11.56
N TYR A 199 9.75 -8.79 -10.30
CA TYR A 199 10.42 -9.40 -9.16
C TYR A 199 9.73 -10.66 -8.63
N LEU A 200 8.42 -10.80 -8.85
CA LEU A 200 7.62 -11.91 -8.31
C LEU A 200 7.10 -12.85 -9.39
N GLY A 201 7.24 -12.47 -10.67
CA GLY A 201 6.83 -13.30 -11.79
C GLY A 201 5.33 -13.29 -12.05
N GLU A 202 4.86 -14.27 -12.80
CA GLU A 202 3.53 -14.40 -13.36
C GLU A 202 3.04 -15.86 -13.24
N PRO A 203 1.97 -16.13 -12.51
CA PRO A 203 1.10 -15.21 -11.74
C PRO A 203 1.71 -14.77 -10.41
N LEU A 204 1.26 -13.60 -9.90
CA LEU A 204 1.53 -13.14 -8.54
C LEU A 204 0.70 -13.95 -7.55
N ASP A 205 1.28 -14.39 -6.43
CA ASP A 205 0.52 -15.16 -5.45
C ASP A 205 -0.37 -14.26 -4.58
N ILE A 206 0.20 -13.23 -3.94
CA ILE A 206 -0.52 -12.36 -3.01
C ILE A 206 -0.18 -10.90 -3.27
N HIS A 207 -1.22 -10.04 -3.34
CA HIS A 207 -1.08 -8.58 -3.37
C HIS A 207 -1.81 -7.96 -2.19
N CYS A 208 -1.13 -7.05 -1.48
CA CYS A 208 -1.63 -6.45 -0.25
C CYS A 208 -1.76 -4.93 -0.38
N GLY A 209 -2.69 -4.34 0.36
CA GLY A 209 -2.82 -2.90 0.49
C GLY A 209 -3.93 -2.49 1.45
N GLY A 210 -4.12 -1.19 1.62
CA GLY A 210 -5.28 -0.66 2.32
C GLY A 210 -6.59 -0.91 1.55
N ILE A 211 -7.72 -0.95 2.24
CA ILE A 211 -9.03 -1.16 1.59
C ILE A 211 -9.34 -0.07 0.55
N ASP A 212 -8.81 1.13 0.71
CA ASP A 212 -8.93 2.22 -0.24
C ASP A 212 -8.15 2.00 -1.54
N ASN A 213 -7.19 1.07 -1.55
CA ASN A 213 -6.51 0.67 -2.78
C ASN A 213 -7.33 -0.30 -3.63
N ALA A 214 -8.35 -0.96 -3.09
CA ALA A 214 -9.18 -1.88 -3.88
C ALA A 214 -9.74 -1.20 -5.12
N PHE A 215 -10.21 0.05 -4.95
CA PHE A 215 -10.64 0.91 -6.04
C PHE A 215 -10.15 2.36 -5.83
N PRO A 216 -9.59 3.00 -6.85
CA PRO A 216 -9.35 2.49 -8.22
C PRO A 216 -8.00 1.77 -8.40
N HIS A 217 -7.08 1.81 -7.42
CA HIS A 217 -5.66 1.45 -7.61
C HIS A 217 -5.47 -0.01 -8.03
N HIS A 218 -5.84 -0.98 -7.18
CA HIS A 218 -5.69 -2.40 -7.50
C HIS A 218 -6.57 -2.85 -8.67
N THR A 219 -7.76 -2.24 -8.84
CA THR A 219 -8.61 -2.48 -10.01
C THR A 219 -7.89 -2.10 -11.30
N ASN A 220 -7.19 -0.96 -11.33
CA ASN A 220 -6.38 -0.52 -12.47
C ASN A 220 -5.13 -1.39 -12.67
N GLU A 221 -4.50 -1.86 -11.60
CA GLU A 221 -3.39 -2.79 -11.72
C GLU A 221 -3.82 -4.12 -12.35
N ILE A 222 -4.97 -4.67 -11.96
CA ILE A 222 -5.56 -5.87 -12.58
C ILE A 222 -5.80 -5.60 -14.07
N ALA A 223 -6.46 -4.50 -14.40
CA ALA A 223 -6.77 -4.12 -15.76
C ALA A 223 -5.50 -4.08 -16.64
N GLN A 224 -4.47 -3.39 -16.19
CA GLN A 224 -3.22 -3.20 -16.91
C GLN A 224 -2.42 -4.50 -17.02
N SER A 225 -2.29 -5.23 -15.91
CA SER A 225 -1.51 -6.46 -15.86
C SER A 225 -2.14 -7.57 -16.70
N GLU A 226 -3.43 -7.83 -16.53
CA GLU A 226 -4.12 -8.90 -17.26
C GLU A 226 -4.27 -8.60 -18.76
N ALA A 227 -4.47 -7.33 -19.14
CA ALA A 227 -4.45 -6.93 -20.54
C ALA A 227 -3.04 -7.12 -21.16
N TYR A 228 -1.97 -6.85 -20.41
CA TYR A 228 -0.60 -7.08 -20.85
C TYR A 228 -0.26 -8.57 -20.96
N LEU A 229 -0.62 -9.37 -19.94
CA LEU A 229 -0.30 -10.79 -19.86
C LEU A 229 -1.19 -11.67 -20.74
N GLY A 230 -2.47 -11.33 -20.85
CA GLY A 230 -3.50 -12.13 -21.53
C GLY A 230 -4.05 -13.28 -20.69
N HIS A 231 -3.83 -13.24 -19.38
CA HIS A 231 -4.34 -14.20 -18.40
C HIS A 231 -4.47 -13.55 -17.01
N PRO A 232 -5.21 -14.18 -16.05
CA PRO A 232 -5.30 -13.69 -14.67
C PRO A 232 -3.92 -13.49 -14.04
N TRP A 233 -3.73 -12.37 -13.33
CA TRP A 233 -2.45 -11.96 -12.82
C TRP A 233 -2.22 -12.36 -11.36
N CYS A 234 -3.12 -11.99 -10.45
CA CYS A 234 -2.93 -12.17 -9.02
C CYS A 234 -3.98 -13.13 -8.43
N LYS A 235 -3.51 -14.08 -7.60
CA LYS A 235 -4.38 -15.12 -7.02
C LYS A 235 -5.15 -14.64 -5.80
N TYR A 236 -4.48 -13.91 -4.90
CA TYR A 236 -5.06 -13.48 -3.62
C TYR A 236 -4.84 -11.99 -3.39
N TRP A 237 -5.91 -11.31 -3.00
CA TRP A 237 -5.91 -9.88 -2.64
C TRP A 237 -6.22 -9.73 -1.16
N VAL A 238 -5.34 -9.00 -0.45
CA VAL A 238 -5.50 -8.76 0.98
C VAL A 238 -5.64 -7.27 1.23
N HIS A 239 -6.83 -6.85 1.66
CA HIS A 239 -7.15 -5.45 1.93
C HIS A 239 -7.34 -5.21 3.42
N ILE A 240 -6.52 -4.33 3.99
CA ILE A 240 -6.56 -3.98 5.40
C ILE A 240 -7.46 -2.76 5.61
N HIS A 241 -8.45 -2.90 6.49
CA HIS A 241 -9.37 -1.81 6.81
C HIS A 241 -8.69 -0.67 7.58
N HIS A 242 -9.32 0.51 7.51
CA HIS A 242 -8.76 1.74 8.06
C HIS A 242 -8.56 1.71 9.57
N LEU A 243 -7.55 2.46 10.03
CA LEU A 243 -7.49 3.00 11.36
C LEU A 243 -8.30 4.30 11.39
N ASN A 244 -9.35 4.33 12.19
CA ASN A 244 -10.19 5.49 12.39
C ASN A 244 -9.85 6.18 13.71
N THR A 245 -10.19 7.44 13.83
CA THR A 245 -10.24 8.18 15.11
C THR A 245 -11.70 8.43 15.45
N ASN A 246 -11.97 8.91 16.66
CA ASN A 246 -13.33 9.31 17.06
C ASN A 246 -13.95 10.38 16.13
N SER A 247 -13.14 11.12 15.37
CA SER A 247 -13.55 12.09 14.35
C SER A 247 -13.66 11.52 12.93
N GLY A 248 -13.52 10.20 12.74
CA GLY A 248 -13.55 9.49 11.45
C GLY A 248 -12.18 9.02 10.96
N LYS A 249 -12.01 8.86 9.62
CA LYS A 249 -10.75 8.44 9.01
C LYS A 249 -9.63 9.43 9.38
N MET A 250 -8.50 8.89 9.85
CA MET A 250 -7.31 9.69 10.11
C MET A 250 -6.81 10.33 8.83
N SER A 251 -6.68 11.65 8.81
CA SER A 251 -6.16 12.39 7.68
C SER A 251 -5.23 13.51 8.14
N LYS A 252 -4.26 13.85 7.29
CA LYS A 252 -3.28 14.91 7.56
C LYS A 252 -3.87 16.30 7.83
N SER A 253 -5.12 16.53 7.42
CA SER A 253 -5.80 17.82 7.52
C SER A 253 -6.77 17.95 8.69
N LYS A 254 -7.05 16.88 9.43
CA LYS A 254 -8.15 16.84 10.44
C LYS A 254 -7.69 16.39 11.83
N GLY A 255 -6.63 16.97 12.38
CA GLY A 255 -6.24 16.69 13.75
C GLY A 255 -4.76 16.42 13.97
N GLU A 256 -4.41 15.86 15.13
CA GLU A 256 -3.04 15.51 15.50
C GLU A 256 -2.49 14.47 14.51
N PHE A 257 -1.33 14.76 13.91
CA PHE A 257 -0.68 13.85 12.98
C PHE A 257 0.07 12.76 13.76
N LEU A 258 -0.59 11.63 13.95
CA LEU A 258 -0.11 10.53 14.79
C LEU A 258 0.99 9.74 14.07
N THR A 259 2.23 9.86 14.56
CA THR A 259 3.41 9.15 14.10
C THR A 259 3.95 8.23 15.18
N VAL A 260 4.87 7.32 14.83
CA VAL A 260 5.59 6.51 15.82
C VAL A 260 6.38 7.41 16.78
N SER A 261 7.03 8.45 16.28
CA SER A 261 7.76 9.40 17.13
C SER A 261 6.86 10.06 18.18
N LEU A 262 5.63 10.44 17.81
CA LEU A 262 4.69 11.01 18.77
C LEU A 262 4.26 9.99 19.84
N LEU A 263 4.12 8.70 19.48
CA LEU A 263 3.85 7.65 20.47
C LEU A 263 5.01 7.53 21.47
N GLU A 264 6.26 7.56 21.00
CA GLU A 264 7.46 7.53 21.82
C GLU A 264 7.55 8.77 22.74
N GLU A 265 7.30 9.96 22.22
CA GLU A 265 7.26 11.22 23.00
C GLU A 265 6.22 11.17 24.13
N LYS A 266 5.11 10.47 23.91
CA LYS A 266 4.08 10.24 24.94
C LYS A 266 4.38 9.04 25.85
N GLY A 267 5.53 8.41 25.71
CA GLY A 267 6.00 7.33 26.58
C GLY A 267 5.49 5.93 26.21
N TYR A 268 4.99 5.73 25.00
CA TYR A 268 4.62 4.40 24.53
C TYR A 268 5.76 3.73 23.79
N ASP A 269 6.01 2.45 24.13
CA ASP A 269 6.82 1.58 23.27
C ASP A 269 6.07 1.35 21.94
N PRO A 270 6.73 1.49 20.78
CA PRO A 270 6.12 1.22 19.48
C PRO A 270 5.47 -0.18 19.37
N LEU A 271 5.98 -1.18 20.07
CA LEU A 271 5.40 -2.52 20.12
C LEU A 271 4.03 -2.58 20.79
N VAL A 272 3.71 -1.62 21.67
CA VAL A 272 2.35 -1.47 22.20
C VAL A 272 1.37 -1.12 21.08
N TYR A 273 1.76 -0.26 20.15
CA TYR A 273 0.93 0.06 19.00
C TYR A 273 0.78 -1.15 18.06
N ARG A 274 1.86 -1.90 17.82
CA ARG A 274 1.77 -3.17 17.09
C ARG A 274 0.77 -4.12 17.76
N PHE A 275 0.89 -4.30 19.07
CA PHE A 275 -0.03 -5.15 19.85
C PHE A 275 -1.48 -4.66 19.76
N PHE A 276 -1.71 -3.35 19.85
CA PHE A 276 -3.02 -2.73 19.63
C PHE A 276 -3.63 -3.09 18.27
N CYS A 277 -2.84 -3.04 17.19
CA CYS A 277 -3.30 -3.43 15.87
C CYS A 277 -3.72 -4.91 15.80
N LEU A 278 -2.99 -5.81 16.49
CA LEU A 278 -3.25 -7.25 16.48
C LEU A 278 -4.50 -7.65 17.28
N GLN A 279 -5.04 -6.76 18.11
CA GLN A 279 -6.29 -7.00 18.85
C GLN A 279 -7.54 -6.85 17.97
N SER A 280 -7.40 -6.46 16.73
CA SER A 280 -8.50 -6.31 15.77
C SER A 280 -8.20 -7.08 14.49
N HIS A 281 -9.21 -7.79 13.99
CA HIS A 281 -9.10 -8.44 12.69
C HIS A 281 -8.86 -7.41 11.58
N TYR A 282 -7.98 -7.71 10.61
CA TYR A 282 -7.58 -6.77 9.56
C TYR A 282 -8.75 -6.31 8.66
N ARG A 283 -9.79 -7.16 8.50
CA ARG A 283 -11.02 -6.82 7.75
C ARG A 283 -11.98 -5.90 8.50
N LYS A 284 -11.64 -5.48 9.72
CA LYS A 284 -12.45 -4.56 10.51
C LYS A 284 -11.76 -3.23 10.71
N GLY A 285 -12.53 -2.16 10.65
CA GLY A 285 -12.04 -0.86 11.08
C GLY A 285 -11.57 -0.91 12.54
N LEU A 286 -10.47 -0.26 12.83
CA LEU A 286 -9.91 -0.13 14.18
C LEU A 286 -10.01 1.33 14.60
N VAL A 287 -10.55 1.58 15.79
CA VAL A 287 -10.68 2.95 16.32
C VAL A 287 -9.53 3.23 17.27
N PHE A 288 -8.70 4.21 16.89
CA PHE A 288 -7.64 4.72 17.73
C PHE A 288 -8.18 5.77 18.71
N SER A 289 -7.84 5.61 19.96
CA SER A 289 -7.86 6.65 20.98
C SER A 289 -6.70 6.39 21.94
N TRP A 290 -6.29 7.42 22.67
CA TRP A 290 -5.27 7.25 23.71
C TRP A 290 -5.72 6.26 24.78
N GLU A 291 -6.99 6.27 25.17
CA GLU A 291 -7.57 5.30 26.09
C GLU A 291 -7.48 3.85 25.57
N ASN A 292 -7.79 3.63 24.29
CA ASN A 292 -7.67 2.29 23.70
C ASN A 292 -6.19 1.83 23.64
N LEU A 293 -5.27 2.77 23.41
CA LEU A 293 -3.84 2.47 23.42
C LEU A 293 -3.35 2.16 24.86
N ASP A 294 -3.84 2.87 25.88
CA ASP A 294 -3.55 2.60 27.30
C ASP A 294 -4.03 1.20 27.70
N ASN A 295 -5.23 0.80 27.27
CA ASN A 295 -5.74 -0.55 27.49
C ASN A 295 -4.85 -1.62 26.83
N ALA A 296 -4.41 -1.37 25.59
CA ALA A 296 -3.47 -2.25 24.91
C ALA A 296 -2.12 -2.30 25.63
N LYS A 297 -1.61 -1.16 26.12
CA LYS A 297 -0.38 -1.10 26.91
C LYS A 297 -0.48 -1.94 28.17
N ALA A 298 -1.55 -1.81 28.94
CA ALA A 298 -1.74 -2.60 30.15
C ALA A 298 -1.76 -4.11 29.88
N ALA A 299 -2.39 -4.54 28.79
CA ALA A 299 -2.42 -5.94 28.38
C ALA A 299 -1.04 -6.41 27.90
N TYR A 300 -0.33 -5.61 27.13
CA TYR A 300 1.03 -5.88 26.63
C TYR A 300 2.02 -5.99 27.81
N ASP A 301 2.04 -5.04 28.72
CA ASP A 301 2.93 -5.03 29.88
C ASP A 301 2.69 -6.28 30.77
N LYS A 302 1.42 -6.67 30.95
CA LYS A 302 1.06 -7.92 31.67
C LYS A 302 1.58 -9.16 30.98
N LEU A 303 1.49 -9.22 29.64
CA LEU A 303 2.02 -10.33 28.85
C LEU A 303 3.55 -10.43 28.99
N VAL A 304 4.25 -9.29 28.81
CA VAL A 304 5.72 -9.23 28.93
C VAL A 304 6.17 -9.63 30.35
N ALA A 305 5.50 -9.12 31.39
CA ALA A 305 5.82 -9.49 32.78
C ALA A 305 5.63 -10.98 33.05
N ARG A 306 4.58 -11.60 32.47
CA ARG A 306 4.36 -13.06 32.60
C ARG A 306 5.46 -13.86 31.92
N VAL A 307 5.85 -13.48 30.70
CA VAL A 307 6.94 -14.15 29.98
C VAL A 307 8.28 -13.96 30.72
N ALA A 308 8.57 -12.77 31.23
CA ALA A 308 9.78 -12.50 32.00
C ALA A 308 9.87 -13.27 33.32
N ALA A 309 8.73 -13.66 33.89
CA ALA A 309 8.68 -14.44 35.11
C ALA A 309 8.85 -15.95 34.91
N LEU A 310 8.90 -16.44 33.65
CA LEU A 310 9.13 -17.85 33.37
C LEU A 310 10.57 -18.23 33.72
N SER A 311 10.74 -19.30 34.51
CA SER A 311 12.05 -19.91 34.74
C SER A 311 12.42 -20.83 33.57
N GLY A 312 13.71 -20.93 33.24
CA GLY A 312 14.23 -21.91 32.28
C GLY A 312 14.30 -23.34 32.81
N GLU A 313 13.79 -23.59 34.03
CA GLU A 313 13.86 -24.89 34.70
C GLU A 313 12.54 -25.67 34.55
N GLY A 314 12.63 -26.94 34.25
CA GLY A 314 11.49 -27.84 34.14
C GLY A 314 11.59 -28.78 32.95
N THR A 315 10.69 -29.78 32.92
CA THR A 315 10.52 -30.68 31.77
C THR A 315 9.47 -30.13 30.82
N VAL A 316 9.83 -30.08 29.53
CA VAL A 316 8.92 -29.65 28.47
C VAL A 316 7.92 -30.83 28.18
N ASP A 317 6.63 -30.57 28.32
CA ASP A 317 5.60 -31.45 27.80
C ASP A 317 5.49 -31.28 26.27
N GLY A 318 6.11 -32.20 25.53
CA GLY A 318 6.11 -32.14 24.06
C GLY A 318 4.68 -32.21 23.46
N GLY A 319 3.77 -32.96 24.13
CA GLY A 319 2.37 -33.01 23.68
C GLY A 319 1.63 -31.68 23.86
N ALA A 320 1.91 -30.96 24.95
CA ALA A 320 1.36 -29.60 25.15
C ALA A 320 1.90 -28.61 24.13
N VAL A 321 3.20 -28.70 23.82
CA VAL A 321 3.82 -27.84 22.79
C VAL A 321 3.21 -28.06 21.41
N GLU A 322 3.03 -29.33 21.01
CA GLU A 322 2.43 -29.65 19.70
C GLU A 322 0.95 -29.23 19.64
N ARG A 323 0.18 -29.43 20.70
CA ARG A 323 -1.20 -28.88 20.74
C ARG A 323 -1.20 -27.36 20.59
N PHE A 324 -0.36 -26.65 21.34
CA PHE A 324 -0.27 -25.19 21.24
C PHE A 324 0.09 -24.73 19.82
N LYS A 325 1.05 -25.39 19.16
CA LYS A 325 1.43 -25.05 17.77
C LYS A 325 0.27 -25.26 16.80
N ASN A 326 -0.48 -26.35 16.95
CA ASN A 326 -1.63 -26.66 16.11
C ASN A 326 -2.75 -25.64 16.33
N ASP A 327 -3.09 -25.36 17.59
CA ASP A 327 -4.12 -24.37 17.94
C ASP A 327 -3.73 -22.96 17.46
N PHE A 328 -2.46 -22.60 17.57
CA PHE A 328 -1.93 -21.35 17.04
C PHE A 328 -2.07 -21.27 15.52
N LEU A 329 -1.62 -22.31 14.78
CA LEU A 329 -1.75 -22.35 13.33
C LEU A 329 -3.20 -22.32 12.88
N GLU A 330 -4.10 -23.04 13.55
CA GLU A 330 -5.53 -23.01 13.26
C GLU A 330 -6.11 -21.60 13.46
N ALA A 331 -5.80 -20.95 14.59
CA ALA A 331 -6.30 -19.61 14.89
C ALA A 331 -5.80 -18.56 13.87
N VAL A 332 -4.48 -18.51 13.64
CA VAL A 332 -3.90 -17.48 12.75
C VAL A 332 -4.14 -17.83 11.28
N GLY A 333 -4.20 -19.13 10.93
CA GLY A 333 -4.54 -19.61 9.59
C GLY A 333 -6.00 -19.34 9.19
N ASN A 334 -6.87 -19.09 10.17
CA ASN A 334 -8.25 -18.68 9.93
C ASN A 334 -8.30 -17.18 9.60
N ASP A 335 -7.90 -16.82 8.38
CA ASP A 335 -7.94 -15.45 7.81
C ASP A 335 -7.18 -14.43 8.69
N LEU A 336 -5.96 -14.74 9.12
CA LEU A 336 -5.13 -13.90 10.00
C LEU A 336 -5.83 -13.48 11.30
N ASN A 337 -6.55 -14.38 11.94
CA ASN A 337 -7.15 -14.10 13.24
C ASN A 337 -6.08 -14.06 14.34
N THR A 338 -5.66 -12.87 14.71
CA THR A 338 -4.62 -12.60 15.71
C THR A 338 -5.17 -12.35 17.12
N ARG A 339 -6.45 -12.57 17.35
CA ARG A 339 -7.14 -12.38 18.64
C ARG A 339 -6.96 -13.52 19.61
#